data_7f256f4b824f4648f896af762eb9b7cd
#
_entry.id   7f256f4b824f4648f896af762eb9b7cd
#
_cell.length_a   1.000
_cell.length_b   1.000
_cell.length_c   1.000
_cell.angle_alpha   90.00
_cell.angle_beta   90.00
_cell.angle_gamma   90.00
#
_symmetry.space_group_name_H-M   'P 1'
#
loop_
_entity.id
_entity.type
_entity.pdbx_description
1 polymer ?
#
loop_
_entity_poly.entity_id
_entity_poly.type
_entity_poly.pdbx_seq_one_letter_code
_entity_poly.pdbx_strand_id
1 'polypeptide(L)'
;MVELPESFKQRIKEQLGEEYEAYLQSFQDKSRNGLRVNTGKLSAEEFEQMSPFGLQIVPWVPNGYIYEEERPAVHPYYYAGLYYLQEPSAMTPASLLPVEPGDKVLDLCAAPGGKSTELAARLQGQGVLVSNDISN
;
A
#
# COMPACT_ATOMS: atom_id res chain seq x y z
N MET A 1 -6.46 14.17 20.04
CA MET A 1 -5.28 14.83 19.44
C MET A 1 -4.06 14.06 19.90
N VAL A 2 -3.20 13.64 19.02
CA VAL A 2 -1.96 12.91 19.39
C VAL A 2 -1.01 13.93 20.01
N GLU A 3 -0.59 13.71 21.25
CA GLU A 3 0.40 14.56 21.90
C GLU A 3 1.80 14.12 21.49
N LEU A 4 2.45 14.92 20.66
CA LEU A 4 3.80 14.61 20.15
C LEU A 4 4.87 15.04 21.16
N PRO A 5 5.92 14.23 21.41
CA PRO A 5 7.02 14.59 22.30
C PRO A 5 7.73 15.88 21.85
N GLU A 6 8.13 16.73 22.80
CA GLU A 6 8.79 18.01 22.50
C GLU A 6 10.11 17.83 21.73
N SER A 7 10.89 16.81 22.07
CA SER A 7 12.13 16.49 21.32
C SER A 7 11.88 16.12 19.85
N PHE A 8 10.73 15.49 19.58
CA PHE A 8 10.32 15.20 18.20
C PHE A 8 9.93 16.48 17.46
N LYS A 9 9.08 17.33 18.09
CA LYS A 9 8.65 18.59 17.50
C LYS A 9 9.85 19.50 17.17
N GLN A 10 10.81 19.62 18.08
CA GLN A 10 12.00 20.44 17.86
C GLN A 10 12.82 19.94 16.67
N ARG A 11 13.09 18.63 16.61
CA ARG A 11 13.84 18.03 15.49
C ARG A 11 13.14 18.21 14.15
N ILE A 12 11.84 18.02 14.10
CA ILE A 12 11.06 18.19 12.85
C ILE A 12 11.01 19.67 12.44
N LYS A 13 10.91 20.59 13.39
CA LYS A 13 10.95 22.03 13.13
C LYS A 13 12.29 22.45 12.51
N GLU A 14 13.40 21.92 13.02
CA GLU A 14 14.74 22.18 12.44
C GLU A 14 14.89 21.61 11.03
N GLN A 15 14.24 20.45 10.72
CA GLN A 15 14.32 19.82 9.41
C GLN A 15 13.42 20.47 8.36
N LEU A 16 12.20 20.85 8.74
CA LEU A 16 11.17 21.33 7.80
C LEU A 16 11.10 22.85 7.69
N GLY A 17 11.68 23.60 8.64
CA GLY A 17 11.66 25.07 8.60
C GLY A 17 10.25 25.64 8.45
N GLU A 18 9.99 26.30 7.33
CA GLU A 18 8.69 26.93 7.04
C GLU A 18 7.54 25.92 6.83
N GLU A 19 7.84 24.68 6.45
CA GLU A 19 6.82 23.63 6.26
C GLU A 19 6.35 23.00 7.58
N TYR A 20 6.97 23.32 8.71
CA TYR A 20 6.68 22.70 10.02
C TYR A 20 5.23 22.83 10.44
N GLU A 21 4.62 24.00 10.29
CA GLU A 21 3.22 24.21 10.70
C GLU A 21 2.24 23.41 9.82
N ALA A 22 2.48 23.36 8.51
CA ALA A 22 1.69 22.55 7.59
C ALA A 22 1.82 21.04 7.93
N TYR A 23 3.01 20.59 8.28
CA TYR A 23 3.26 19.23 8.73
C TYR A 23 2.47 18.91 10.02
N LEU A 24 2.49 19.79 11.03
CA LEU A 24 1.71 19.59 12.25
C LEU A 24 0.20 19.54 11.98
N GLN A 25 -0.27 20.36 11.05
CA GLN A 25 -1.68 20.38 10.68
C GLN A 25 -2.11 19.07 10.01
N SER A 26 -1.23 18.42 9.24
CA SER A 26 -1.52 17.13 8.59
C SER A 26 -1.89 16.00 9.56
N PHE A 27 -1.48 16.08 10.83
CA PHE A 27 -1.91 15.12 11.86
C PHE A 27 -3.41 15.24 12.23
N GLN A 28 -4.07 16.29 11.81
CA GLN A 28 -5.51 16.48 12.00
C GLN A 28 -6.32 15.92 10.82
N ASP A 29 -5.65 15.65 9.70
CA ASP A 29 -6.28 15.08 8.53
C ASP A 29 -6.66 13.62 8.78
N LYS A 30 -7.77 13.20 8.17
CA LYS A 30 -8.21 11.81 8.22
C LYS A 30 -7.21 10.94 7.45
N SER A 31 -6.70 9.89 8.07
CA SER A 31 -5.82 8.93 7.39
C SER A 31 -6.54 8.30 6.20
N ARG A 32 -5.82 8.16 5.09
CA ARG A 32 -6.35 7.52 3.90
C ARG A 32 -6.08 6.02 3.95
N ASN A 33 -7.15 5.25 3.96
CA ASN A 33 -7.07 3.80 3.90
C ASN A 33 -7.01 3.35 2.44
N GLY A 34 -6.18 2.36 2.15
CA GLY A 34 -6.04 1.85 0.79
C GLY A 34 -6.19 0.33 0.73
N LEU A 35 -6.59 -0.12 -0.44
CA LEU A 35 -6.53 -1.51 -0.86
C LEU A 35 -5.89 -1.61 -2.24
N ARG A 36 -5.18 -2.70 -2.48
CA ARG A 36 -4.55 -2.98 -3.77
C ARG A 36 -5.06 -4.32 -4.29
N VAL A 37 -5.64 -4.31 -5.48
CA VAL A 37 -6.18 -5.50 -6.15
C VAL A 37 -5.06 -6.49 -6.46
N ASN A 38 -5.33 -7.77 -6.22
CA ASN A 38 -4.43 -8.87 -6.56
C ASN A 38 -4.62 -9.25 -8.03
N THR A 39 -3.82 -8.65 -8.89
CA THR A 39 -3.89 -8.86 -10.34
C THR A 39 -3.48 -10.27 -10.79
N GLY A 40 -2.96 -11.10 -9.89
CA GLY A 40 -2.79 -12.54 -10.12
C GLY A 40 -4.10 -13.33 -10.05
N LYS A 41 -5.21 -12.72 -9.61
CA LYS A 41 -6.53 -13.38 -9.48
C LYS A 41 -7.62 -12.78 -10.35
N LEU A 42 -7.63 -11.45 -10.51
CA LEU A 42 -8.61 -10.73 -11.32
C LEU A 42 -8.02 -9.37 -11.75
N SER A 43 -8.55 -8.77 -12.81
CA SER A 43 -8.13 -7.42 -13.21
C SER A 43 -8.66 -6.34 -12.26
N ALA A 44 -8.08 -5.15 -12.33
CA ALA A 44 -8.54 -4.00 -11.58
C ALA A 44 -9.97 -3.60 -11.98
N GLU A 45 -10.27 -3.65 -13.29
CA GLU A 45 -11.57 -3.34 -13.86
C GLU A 45 -12.65 -4.34 -13.43
N GLU A 46 -12.34 -5.64 -13.39
CA GLU A 46 -13.25 -6.66 -12.87
C GLU A 46 -13.55 -6.42 -11.39
N PHE A 47 -12.52 -6.05 -10.61
CA PHE A 47 -12.72 -5.74 -9.20
C PHE A 47 -13.58 -4.50 -8.99
N GLU A 48 -13.40 -3.43 -9.77
CA GLU A 48 -14.24 -2.23 -9.71
C GLU A 48 -15.72 -2.54 -9.94
N GLN A 49 -16.02 -3.40 -10.94
CA GLN A 49 -17.40 -3.76 -11.27
C GLN A 49 -18.10 -4.57 -10.18
N MET A 50 -17.38 -5.38 -9.43
CA MET A 50 -17.93 -6.24 -8.39
C MET A 50 -17.73 -5.72 -6.97
N SER A 51 -16.99 -4.63 -6.80
CA SER A 51 -16.64 -4.09 -5.49
C SER A 51 -17.86 -3.57 -4.75
N PRO A 52 -18.08 -3.97 -3.50
CA PRO A 52 -19.10 -3.39 -2.64
C PRO A 52 -18.65 -2.06 -2.00
N PHE A 53 -17.40 -1.64 -2.25
CA PHE A 53 -16.79 -0.45 -1.62
C PHE A 53 -16.82 0.74 -2.56
N GLY A 54 -16.93 1.96 -1.99
CA GLY A 54 -16.69 3.21 -2.70
C GLY A 54 -15.19 3.40 -2.95
N LEU A 55 -14.75 3.19 -4.18
CA LEU A 55 -13.34 3.20 -4.55
C LEU A 55 -12.94 4.50 -5.25
N GLN A 56 -11.79 5.07 -4.83
CA GLN A 56 -11.10 6.14 -5.53
C GLN A 56 -9.74 5.63 -5.98
N ILE A 57 -9.41 5.82 -7.26
CA ILE A 57 -8.13 5.37 -7.83
C ILE A 57 -6.96 6.09 -7.15
N VAL A 58 -5.91 5.36 -6.83
CA VAL A 58 -4.59 5.92 -6.48
C VAL A 58 -3.87 6.28 -7.78
N PRO A 59 -3.63 7.57 -8.10
CA PRO A 59 -3.21 7.98 -9.45
C PRO A 59 -1.91 7.36 -9.96
N TRP A 60 -1.04 6.91 -9.06
CA TRP A 60 0.27 6.34 -9.38
C TRP A 60 0.35 4.82 -9.18
N VAL A 61 -0.76 4.16 -8.84
CA VAL A 61 -0.83 2.71 -8.65
C VAL A 61 -2.02 2.16 -9.44
N PRO A 62 -1.81 1.53 -10.61
CA PRO A 62 -2.89 1.15 -11.52
C PRO A 62 -3.96 0.23 -10.92
N ASN A 63 -3.60 -0.59 -9.92
CA ASN A 63 -4.47 -1.52 -9.21
C ASN A 63 -4.70 -1.10 -7.74
N GLY A 64 -4.39 0.16 -7.41
CA GLY A 64 -4.51 0.72 -6.06
C GLY A 64 -5.71 1.63 -5.89
N TYR A 65 -6.42 1.50 -4.77
CA TYR A 65 -7.61 2.28 -4.47
C TYR A 65 -7.60 2.79 -3.04
N ILE A 66 -8.20 3.96 -2.83
CA ILE A 66 -8.56 4.52 -1.53
C ILE A 66 -10.02 4.17 -1.27
N TYR A 67 -10.34 3.83 -0.03
CA TYR A 67 -11.71 3.65 0.47
C TYR A 67 -11.89 4.45 1.78
N GLU A 68 -13.12 4.82 2.14
CA GLU A 68 -13.35 5.74 3.26
C GLU A 68 -13.88 5.06 4.54
N GLU A 69 -15.10 4.54 4.53
CA GLU A 69 -15.79 4.13 5.76
C GLU A 69 -16.09 2.63 5.86
N GLU A 70 -15.80 1.89 4.83
CA GLU A 70 -16.05 0.46 4.74
C GLU A 70 -15.07 -0.35 5.60
N ARG A 71 -15.42 -1.58 5.84
CA ARG A 71 -14.60 -2.55 6.57
C ARG A 71 -14.11 -3.68 5.65
N PRO A 72 -13.23 -3.42 4.69
CA PRO A 72 -12.78 -4.45 3.75
C PRO A 72 -12.06 -5.62 4.43
N ALA A 73 -11.47 -5.41 5.62
CA ALA A 73 -10.78 -6.47 6.37
C ALA A 73 -11.68 -7.64 6.82
N VAL A 74 -13.00 -7.42 6.91
CA VAL A 74 -13.96 -8.47 7.31
C VAL A 74 -14.77 -9.01 6.13
N HIS A 75 -14.54 -8.50 4.93
CA HIS A 75 -15.27 -8.92 3.73
C HIS A 75 -14.73 -10.25 3.19
N PRO A 76 -15.60 -11.16 2.66
CA PRO A 76 -15.18 -12.43 2.08
C PRO A 76 -14.08 -12.32 1.02
N TYR A 77 -14.06 -11.24 0.24
CA TYR A 77 -13.04 -10.98 -0.77
C TYR A 77 -11.63 -10.78 -0.20
N TYR A 78 -11.52 -10.25 1.03
CA TYR A 78 -10.25 -10.17 1.74
C TYR A 78 -9.70 -11.58 2.05
N TYR A 79 -10.54 -12.44 2.59
CA TYR A 79 -10.16 -13.83 2.88
C TYR A 79 -9.92 -14.65 1.61
N ALA A 80 -10.60 -14.33 0.51
CA ALA A 80 -10.31 -14.89 -0.80
C ALA A 80 -9.00 -14.35 -1.43
N GLY A 81 -8.37 -13.35 -0.82
CA GLY A 81 -7.14 -12.73 -1.30
C GLY A 81 -7.29 -11.97 -2.61
N LEU A 82 -8.46 -11.37 -2.87
CA LEU A 82 -8.70 -10.57 -4.07
C LEU A 82 -8.02 -9.20 -3.98
N TYR A 83 -7.71 -8.73 -2.78
CA TYR A 83 -6.95 -7.51 -2.53
C TYR A 83 -6.11 -7.61 -1.25
N TYR A 84 -5.14 -6.74 -1.16
CA TYR A 84 -4.30 -6.52 0.01
C TYR A 84 -4.60 -5.12 0.59
N LEU A 85 -4.78 -5.01 1.91
CA LEU A 85 -4.97 -3.72 2.58
C LEU A 85 -3.60 -3.06 2.79
N GLN A 86 -3.42 -1.90 2.20
CA GLN A 86 -2.15 -1.20 2.23
C GLN A 86 -2.37 0.31 2.14
N GLU A 87 -1.60 1.06 2.88
CA GLU A 87 -1.59 2.51 2.77
C GLU A 87 -1.08 2.93 1.36
N PRO A 88 -1.70 3.94 0.71
CA PRO A 88 -1.40 4.28 -0.69
C PRO A 88 0.08 4.56 -1.00
N SER A 89 0.82 5.26 -0.12
CA SER A 89 2.23 5.53 -0.34
C SER A 89 3.08 4.26 -0.27
N ALA A 90 2.70 3.31 0.60
CA ALA A 90 3.39 2.03 0.75
C ALA A 90 3.22 1.09 -0.46
N MET A 91 2.25 1.34 -1.34
CA MET A 91 2.08 0.61 -2.61
C MET A 91 3.14 1.00 -3.65
N THR A 92 3.67 2.23 -3.56
CA THR A 92 4.52 2.86 -4.57
C THR A 92 5.77 2.05 -4.96
N PRO A 93 6.58 1.53 -4.03
CA PRO A 93 7.84 0.86 -4.39
C PRO A 93 7.64 -0.34 -5.32
N ALA A 94 6.69 -1.22 -4.99
CA ALA A 94 6.41 -2.41 -5.80
C ALA A 94 5.67 -2.06 -7.10
N SER A 95 4.88 -0.98 -7.11
CA SER A 95 4.17 -0.51 -8.30
C SER A 95 5.10 0.08 -9.36
N LEU A 96 6.17 0.77 -8.94
CA LEU A 96 7.11 1.41 -9.86
C LEU A 96 8.25 0.49 -10.33
N LEU A 97 8.53 -0.60 -9.61
CA LEU A 97 9.57 -1.52 -10.02
C LEU A 97 9.17 -2.23 -11.33
N PRO A 98 9.99 -2.17 -12.40
CA PRO A 98 9.67 -2.78 -13.69
C PRO A 98 9.89 -4.30 -13.67
N VAL A 99 8.98 -5.02 -13.00
CA VAL A 99 9.02 -6.48 -12.91
C VAL A 99 8.18 -7.09 -14.04
N GLU A 100 8.77 -8.06 -14.75
CA GLU A 100 8.15 -8.81 -15.83
C GLU A 100 8.15 -10.32 -15.53
N PRO A 101 7.24 -11.10 -16.17
CA PRO A 101 7.26 -12.55 -16.09
C PRO A 101 8.62 -13.13 -16.51
N GLY A 102 9.18 -14.00 -15.67
CA GLY A 102 10.50 -14.60 -15.87
C GLY A 102 11.63 -13.95 -15.07
N ASP A 103 11.41 -12.79 -14.45
CA ASP A 103 12.41 -12.09 -13.65
C ASP A 103 12.79 -12.83 -12.36
N LYS A 104 13.96 -12.48 -11.85
CA LYS A 104 14.43 -12.86 -10.52
C LYS A 104 14.40 -11.64 -9.62
N VAL A 105 13.50 -11.63 -8.67
CA VAL A 105 13.23 -10.49 -7.79
C VAL A 105 13.61 -10.84 -6.35
N LEU A 106 14.24 -9.88 -5.67
CA LEU A 106 14.58 -9.96 -4.25
C LEU A 106 13.85 -8.86 -3.48
N ASP A 107 12.99 -9.25 -2.54
CA ASP A 107 12.36 -8.36 -1.57
C ASP A 107 13.05 -8.53 -0.20
N LEU A 108 13.85 -7.54 0.18
CA LEU A 108 14.61 -7.52 1.45
C LEU A 108 13.80 -6.99 2.65
N CYS A 109 12.62 -6.45 2.41
CA CYS A 109 11.73 -5.87 3.42
C CYS A 109 10.32 -6.44 3.25
N ALA A 110 10.22 -7.77 3.27
CA ALA A 110 9.03 -8.48 2.81
C ALA A 110 7.83 -8.37 3.75
N ALA A 111 8.05 -8.39 5.08
CA ALA A 111 6.97 -8.36 6.05
C ALA A 111 6.22 -7.01 6.03
N PRO A 112 4.89 -7.02 6.16
CA PRO A 112 3.97 -8.14 6.28
C PRO A 112 3.47 -8.73 4.95
N GLY A 113 4.13 -8.46 3.82
CA GLY A 113 3.82 -9.05 2.52
C GLY A 113 3.26 -8.10 1.46
N GLY A 114 3.06 -6.83 1.79
CA GLY A 114 2.44 -5.87 0.90
C GLY A 114 3.20 -5.63 -0.42
N LYS A 115 4.53 -5.65 -0.40
CA LYS A 115 5.36 -5.52 -1.60
C LYS A 115 5.53 -6.87 -2.30
N SER A 116 5.86 -7.91 -1.54
CA SER A 116 6.04 -9.27 -2.08
C SER A 116 4.83 -9.78 -2.85
N THR A 117 3.60 -9.53 -2.36
CA THR A 117 2.37 -9.97 -3.04
C THR A 117 2.13 -9.26 -4.37
N GLU A 118 2.51 -7.98 -4.50
CA GLU A 118 2.46 -7.27 -5.77
C GLU A 118 3.49 -7.80 -6.75
N LEU A 119 4.73 -7.96 -6.30
CA LEU A 119 5.82 -8.50 -7.12
C LEU A 119 5.50 -9.91 -7.62
N ALA A 120 4.92 -10.76 -6.76
CA ALA A 120 4.47 -12.09 -7.14
C ALA A 120 3.35 -12.07 -8.20
N ALA A 121 2.38 -11.15 -8.08
CA ALA A 121 1.31 -11.00 -9.06
C ALA A 121 1.87 -10.59 -10.44
N ARG A 122 2.85 -9.70 -10.49
CA ARG A 122 3.52 -9.27 -11.73
C ARG A 122 4.33 -10.37 -12.40
N LEU A 123 4.93 -11.26 -11.62
CA LEU A 123 5.64 -12.42 -12.16
C LEU A 123 4.73 -13.45 -12.83
N GLN A 124 3.42 -13.41 -12.60
CA GLN A 124 2.42 -14.27 -13.25
C GLN A 124 2.79 -15.78 -13.21
N GLY A 125 3.38 -16.22 -12.10
CA GLY A 125 3.84 -17.60 -11.93
C GLY A 125 5.12 -17.97 -12.70
N GLN A 126 5.80 -17.01 -13.31
CA GLN A 126 7.04 -17.20 -14.05
C GLN A 126 8.17 -16.43 -13.36
N GLY A 127 9.34 -17.05 -13.21
CA GLY A 127 10.48 -16.42 -12.54
C GLY A 127 10.66 -16.84 -11.08
N VAL A 128 11.34 -16.01 -10.31
CA VAL A 128 11.65 -16.28 -8.90
C VAL A 128 11.47 -15.02 -8.06
N LEU A 129 10.71 -15.13 -6.98
CA LEU A 129 10.67 -14.12 -5.92
C LEU A 129 11.31 -14.70 -4.66
N VAL A 130 12.35 -14.05 -4.17
CA VAL A 130 12.95 -14.33 -2.86
C VAL A 130 12.50 -13.23 -1.91
N SER A 131 11.79 -13.61 -0.86
CA SER A 131 11.31 -12.68 0.17
C SER A 131 12.07 -12.91 1.47
N ASN A 132 12.66 -11.86 2.02
CA ASN A 132 13.40 -11.85 3.27
C ASN A 132 12.95 -10.69 4.16
N ASP A 133 12.95 -10.90 5.46
CA ASP A 133 12.75 -9.85 6.45
C ASP A 133 13.56 -10.16 7.72
N ILE A 134 13.84 -9.12 8.51
CA ILE A 134 14.45 -9.27 9.84
C ILE A 134 13.44 -9.59 10.93
N SER A 135 12.16 -9.40 10.64
CA SER A 135 11.04 -9.71 11.53
C SER A 135 10.71 -11.20 11.46
N ASN A 136 10.59 -11.82 12.62
CA ASN A 136 10.15 -13.22 12.76
C ASN A 136 8.64 -13.28 12.99
#